data_f1043f4ab2fa1056fd5a024e0ad64a4d
#
_entry.id   f1043f4ab2fa1056fd5a024e0ad64a4d
#
_cell.length_a   1.000
_cell.length_b   1.000
_cell.length_c   1.000
_cell.angle_alpha   90.00
_cell.angle_beta   90.00
_cell.angle_gamma   90.00
#
_symmetry.space_group_name_H-M   'P 1'
#
loop_
_entity.id
_entity.type
_entity.pdbx_description
1 polymer ?
#
loop_
_entity_poly.entity_id
_entity_poly.type
_entity_poly.pdbx_seq_one_letter_code
_entity_poly.pdbx_strand_id
1 'polypeptide(L)'
;MDGPDLLRELKRTVDELGMLNEIGKALTSSLDIGEVMHLILAKVSGVLKPRNWSVLLEDPATKELYFKAAVGPGSERLASLRIGPGEGIAGWVAANNLPLLVADVTLDERFAARFDEASRFHTRSILAVPLASKGRMLGVIELVNGQDDTPFTDEDLRILLTVAEFSAIAIENAQNFQKVQELTVQDDHTGLFNSRHLRRTLEQEVVRATRFGHPVSLVFFDLDQFKAVNDRYGHQVGSKLLREVGQLLRKTLRSTDVPVRYGGDEFVVLLPETSKDQAVECGRRLRDELVAAKLLANEPFGPVKIGASFGVAAFPDDAKTPDDLLAKADQAMYRVKAEGRGGVAAAPPLPPAPQPSRAAGITPDPKTTVPR
;
A
#
# COMPACT_ATOMS: atom_id res chain seq x y z
N MET A 1 -12.47 -15.37 -53.93
CA MET A 1 -13.13 -15.30 -52.61
C MET A 1 -14.56 -14.86 -52.88
N ASP A 2 -15.53 -15.69 -52.58
CA ASP A 2 -16.92 -15.37 -52.80
C ASP A 2 -17.42 -14.31 -51.80
N GLY A 3 -18.32 -13.43 -52.24
CA GLY A 3 -18.82 -12.29 -51.45
C GLY A 3 -19.35 -12.65 -50.04
N PRO A 4 -19.98 -13.83 -49.82
CA PRO A 4 -20.39 -14.30 -48.50
C PRO A 4 -19.26 -14.57 -47.53
N ASP A 5 -18.11 -15.05 -48.02
CA ASP A 5 -16.93 -15.36 -47.16
C ASP A 5 -16.23 -14.07 -46.72
N LEU A 6 -16.13 -13.08 -47.61
CA LEU A 6 -15.59 -11.76 -47.28
C LEU A 6 -16.45 -11.03 -46.23
N LEU A 7 -17.76 -11.16 -46.32
CA LEU A 7 -18.70 -10.57 -45.35
C LEU A 7 -18.60 -11.22 -43.96
N ARG A 8 -18.38 -12.54 -43.91
CA ARG A 8 -18.14 -13.25 -42.62
C ARG A 8 -16.82 -12.86 -41.99
N GLU A 9 -15.75 -12.77 -42.80
CA GLU A 9 -14.42 -12.34 -42.33
C GLU A 9 -14.44 -10.89 -41.83
N LEU A 10 -15.11 -10.00 -42.56
CA LEU A 10 -15.26 -8.60 -42.14
C LEU A 10 -16.04 -8.47 -40.83
N LYS A 11 -17.15 -9.22 -40.69
CA LYS A 11 -17.94 -9.22 -39.46
C LYS A 11 -17.11 -9.73 -38.25
N ARG A 12 -16.38 -10.82 -38.44
CA ARG A 12 -15.45 -11.35 -37.40
C ARG A 12 -14.43 -10.30 -36.97
N THR A 13 -13.79 -9.63 -37.95
CA THR A 13 -12.79 -8.58 -37.65
C THR A 13 -13.41 -7.39 -36.90
N VAL A 14 -14.62 -6.98 -37.26
CA VAL A 14 -15.36 -5.89 -36.56
C VAL A 14 -15.67 -6.28 -35.12
N ASP A 15 -16.14 -7.50 -34.91
CA ASP A 15 -16.48 -8.03 -33.58
C ASP A 15 -15.22 -8.13 -32.72
N GLU A 16 -14.08 -8.59 -33.26
CA GLU A 16 -12.77 -8.64 -32.59
C GLU A 16 -12.29 -7.23 -32.20
N LEU A 17 -12.34 -6.26 -33.12
CA LEU A 17 -11.98 -4.87 -32.84
C LEU A 17 -12.89 -4.23 -31.79
N GLY A 18 -14.18 -4.52 -31.82
CA GLY A 18 -15.14 -4.08 -30.80
C GLY A 18 -14.77 -4.59 -29.41
N MET A 19 -14.47 -5.88 -29.28
CA MET A 19 -14.06 -6.51 -28.05
C MET A 19 -12.74 -5.91 -27.53
N LEU A 20 -11.73 -5.74 -28.39
CA LEU A 20 -10.43 -5.16 -28.00
C LEU A 20 -10.59 -3.71 -27.53
N ASN A 21 -11.45 -2.92 -28.17
CA ASN A 21 -11.74 -1.55 -27.75
C ASN A 21 -12.42 -1.49 -26.36
N GLU A 22 -13.36 -2.40 -26.08
CA GLU A 22 -13.98 -2.51 -24.75
C GLU A 22 -12.98 -2.93 -23.68
N ILE A 23 -12.08 -3.87 -24.01
CA ILE A 23 -10.99 -4.25 -23.12
C ILE A 23 -10.09 -3.04 -22.82
N GLY A 24 -9.68 -2.31 -23.85
CA GLY A 24 -8.85 -1.11 -23.71
C GLY A 24 -9.50 -0.04 -22.83
N LYS A 25 -10.78 0.27 -23.06
CA LYS A 25 -11.52 1.22 -22.24
C LYS A 25 -11.63 0.78 -20.77
N ALA A 26 -11.94 -0.50 -20.55
CA ALA A 26 -12.07 -1.03 -19.19
C ALA A 26 -10.72 -0.97 -18.45
N LEU A 27 -9.62 -1.41 -19.08
CA LEU A 27 -8.29 -1.40 -18.46
C LEU A 27 -7.79 0.00 -18.15
N THR A 28 -8.06 0.98 -18.99
CA THR A 28 -7.59 2.36 -18.80
C THR A 28 -8.49 3.22 -17.93
N SER A 29 -9.63 2.69 -17.45
CA SER A 29 -10.61 3.43 -16.64
C SER A 29 -10.22 3.57 -15.17
N SER A 30 -9.35 2.72 -14.63
CA SER A 30 -8.92 2.75 -13.24
C SER A 30 -7.50 3.28 -13.08
N LEU A 31 -7.29 4.01 -11.99
CA LEU A 31 -5.97 4.48 -11.51
C LEU A 31 -5.47 3.68 -10.30
N ASP A 32 -6.24 2.70 -9.83
CA ASP A 32 -5.81 1.75 -8.81
C ASP A 32 -5.17 0.53 -9.44
N ILE A 33 -3.92 0.23 -9.07
CA ILE A 33 -3.16 -0.89 -9.66
C ILE A 33 -3.79 -2.25 -9.35
N GLY A 34 -4.46 -2.38 -8.19
CA GLY A 34 -5.17 -3.60 -7.82
C GLY A 34 -6.39 -3.84 -8.72
N GLU A 35 -7.20 -2.81 -8.96
CA GLU A 35 -8.32 -2.87 -9.90
C GLU A 35 -7.86 -3.16 -11.33
N VAL A 36 -6.78 -2.51 -11.79
CA VAL A 36 -6.18 -2.80 -13.10
C VAL A 36 -5.78 -4.28 -13.19
N MET A 37 -5.13 -4.84 -12.16
CA MET A 37 -4.79 -6.27 -12.12
C MET A 37 -6.05 -7.14 -12.22
N HIS A 38 -7.10 -6.85 -11.46
CA HIS A 38 -8.36 -7.61 -11.53
C HIS A 38 -9.01 -7.55 -12.92
N LEU A 39 -8.97 -6.39 -13.58
CA LEU A 39 -9.49 -6.23 -14.94
C LEU A 39 -8.69 -7.04 -15.97
N ILE A 40 -7.35 -7.02 -15.89
CA ILE A 40 -6.49 -7.86 -16.73
C ILE A 40 -6.84 -9.33 -16.49
N LEU A 41 -6.95 -9.74 -15.21
CA LEU A 41 -7.32 -11.08 -14.78
C LEU A 41 -8.62 -11.55 -15.48
N ALA A 42 -9.67 -10.76 -15.35
CA ALA A 42 -10.98 -11.11 -15.88
C ALA A 42 -10.98 -11.20 -17.42
N LYS A 43 -10.28 -10.27 -18.10
CA LYS A 43 -10.28 -10.22 -19.58
C LYS A 43 -9.46 -11.34 -20.19
N VAL A 44 -8.26 -11.63 -19.68
CA VAL A 44 -7.43 -12.74 -20.16
C VAL A 44 -8.13 -14.08 -19.95
N SER A 45 -8.66 -14.33 -18.74
CA SER A 45 -9.37 -15.59 -18.44
C SER A 45 -10.64 -15.79 -19.29
N GLY A 46 -11.35 -14.70 -19.63
CA GLY A 46 -12.55 -14.77 -20.43
C GLY A 46 -12.32 -15.10 -21.90
N VAL A 47 -11.18 -14.65 -22.45
CA VAL A 47 -10.89 -14.78 -23.90
C VAL A 47 -10.00 -15.98 -24.20
N LEU A 48 -8.86 -16.11 -23.48
CA LEU A 48 -7.80 -17.10 -23.80
C LEU A 48 -7.90 -18.36 -22.96
N LYS A 49 -8.67 -18.34 -21.87
CA LYS A 49 -8.94 -19.48 -20.98
C LYS A 49 -7.72 -20.36 -20.64
N PRO A 50 -6.59 -19.77 -20.20
CA PRO A 50 -5.43 -20.54 -19.80
C PRO A 50 -5.71 -21.32 -18.50
N ARG A 51 -5.00 -22.42 -18.25
CA ARG A 51 -5.12 -23.16 -16.99
C ARG A 51 -4.47 -22.38 -15.83
N ASN A 52 -3.28 -21.84 -16.07
CA ASN A 52 -2.57 -20.96 -15.16
C ASN A 52 -2.09 -19.72 -15.92
N TRP A 53 -1.96 -18.62 -15.22
CA TRP A 53 -1.37 -17.42 -15.78
C TRP A 53 -0.94 -16.44 -14.70
N SER A 54 -0.06 -15.56 -15.05
CA SER A 54 0.49 -14.57 -14.12
C SER A 54 0.77 -13.22 -14.79
N VAL A 55 0.70 -12.17 -13.97
CA VAL A 55 1.25 -10.86 -14.28
C VAL A 55 2.45 -10.65 -13.37
N LEU A 56 3.61 -10.50 -13.98
CA LEU A 56 4.85 -10.19 -13.31
C LEU A 56 5.18 -8.71 -13.56
N LEU A 57 5.66 -7.99 -12.54
CA LEU A 57 6.16 -6.64 -12.68
C LEU A 57 7.67 -6.60 -12.42
N GLU A 58 8.35 -5.71 -13.12
CA GLU A 58 9.77 -5.46 -12.93
C GLU A 58 10.00 -4.55 -11.72
N ASP A 59 10.87 -4.95 -10.80
CA ASP A 59 11.39 -4.08 -9.76
C ASP A 59 12.39 -3.09 -10.39
N PRO A 60 12.14 -1.79 -10.30
CA PRO A 60 13.01 -0.79 -10.95
C PRO A 60 14.45 -0.78 -10.40
N ALA A 61 14.67 -1.20 -9.15
CA ALA A 61 15.96 -1.17 -8.49
C ALA A 61 16.80 -2.42 -8.78
N THR A 62 16.19 -3.61 -8.70
CA THR A 62 16.91 -4.88 -8.85
C THR A 62 16.81 -5.46 -10.26
N LYS A 63 15.86 -4.98 -11.08
CA LYS A 63 15.53 -5.52 -12.40
C LYS A 63 14.99 -6.96 -12.38
N GLU A 64 14.64 -7.45 -11.23
CA GLU A 64 13.99 -8.74 -11.07
C GLU A 64 12.49 -8.63 -11.34
N LEU A 65 11.89 -9.69 -11.87
CA LEU A 65 10.44 -9.80 -11.95
C LEU A 65 9.88 -10.41 -10.67
N TYR A 66 8.74 -9.89 -10.22
CA TYR A 66 7.98 -10.45 -9.12
C TYR A 66 6.53 -10.67 -9.51
N PHE A 67 5.92 -11.72 -8.96
CA PHE A 67 4.52 -12.03 -9.20
C PHE A 67 3.62 -11.01 -8.54
N LYS A 68 3.02 -10.14 -9.35
CA LYS A 68 2.02 -9.15 -8.87
C LYS A 68 0.64 -9.79 -8.76
N ALA A 69 0.33 -10.70 -9.69
CA ALA A 69 -0.89 -11.50 -9.68
C ALA A 69 -0.60 -12.85 -10.33
N ALA A 70 -1.18 -13.92 -9.81
CA ALA A 70 -1.12 -15.25 -10.37
C ALA A 70 -2.43 -15.99 -10.09
N VAL A 71 -2.89 -16.79 -11.05
CA VAL A 71 -4.16 -17.53 -10.99
C VAL A 71 -3.93 -18.95 -11.51
N GLY A 72 -4.60 -19.91 -10.89
CA GLY A 72 -4.58 -21.32 -11.21
C GLY A 72 -3.95 -22.17 -10.10
N PRO A 73 -3.94 -23.50 -10.25
CA PRO A 73 -3.40 -24.42 -9.26
C PRO A 73 -1.94 -24.10 -8.88
N GLY A 74 -1.64 -23.96 -7.59
CA GLY A 74 -0.28 -23.73 -7.08
C GLY A 74 0.20 -22.28 -7.15
N SER A 75 -0.62 -21.34 -7.65
CA SER A 75 -0.24 -19.93 -7.83
C SER A 75 0.10 -19.23 -6.51
N GLU A 76 -0.50 -19.62 -5.40
CA GLU A 76 -0.25 -19.08 -4.06
C GLU A 76 1.22 -19.23 -3.61
N ARG A 77 1.95 -20.20 -4.15
CA ARG A 77 3.35 -20.48 -3.82
C ARG A 77 4.33 -19.63 -4.62
N LEU A 78 3.87 -19.01 -5.71
CA LEU A 78 4.69 -18.18 -6.57
C LEU A 78 4.89 -16.76 -6.02
N ALA A 79 4.02 -16.28 -5.14
CA ALA A 79 3.99 -14.90 -4.67
C ALA A 79 5.32 -14.41 -4.03
N SER A 80 6.07 -15.32 -3.39
CA SER A 80 7.37 -15.00 -2.76
C SER A 80 8.57 -15.13 -3.69
N LEU A 81 8.38 -15.67 -4.89
CA LEU A 81 9.47 -15.93 -5.82
C LEU A 81 9.86 -14.66 -6.59
N ARG A 82 11.13 -14.61 -6.98
CA ARG A 82 11.70 -13.59 -7.86
C ARG A 82 12.33 -14.29 -9.07
N ILE A 83 12.30 -13.62 -10.21
CA ILE A 83 12.88 -14.08 -11.46
C ILE A 83 13.97 -13.10 -11.84
N GLY A 84 15.19 -13.59 -11.94
CA GLY A 84 16.34 -12.78 -12.34
C GLY A 84 16.27 -12.33 -13.81
N PRO A 85 17.03 -11.27 -14.19
CA PRO A 85 17.11 -10.85 -15.58
C PRO A 85 17.58 -11.98 -16.50
N GLY A 86 16.80 -12.29 -17.54
CA GLY A 86 17.07 -13.36 -18.48
C GLY A 86 16.76 -14.78 -17.98
N GLU A 87 16.33 -14.94 -16.75
CA GLU A 87 16.01 -16.24 -16.16
C GLU A 87 14.62 -16.75 -16.59
N GLY A 88 14.56 -17.97 -17.09
CA GLY A 88 13.30 -18.57 -17.53
C GLY A 88 12.69 -17.87 -18.73
N ILE A 89 11.49 -18.28 -19.11
CA ILE A 89 10.75 -17.69 -20.23
C ILE A 89 10.39 -16.23 -19.95
N ALA A 90 9.83 -15.92 -18.78
CA ALA A 90 9.44 -14.57 -18.41
C ALA A 90 10.64 -13.62 -18.31
N GLY A 91 11.75 -14.03 -17.69
CA GLY A 91 12.97 -13.23 -17.60
C GLY A 91 13.60 -12.98 -18.98
N TRP A 92 13.56 -13.96 -19.88
CA TRP A 92 14.01 -13.78 -21.26
C TRP A 92 13.14 -12.76 -22.00
N VAL A 93 11.81 -12.87 -21.91
CA VAL A 93 10.86 -11.92 -22.53
C VAL A 93 11.10 -10.50 -22.01
N ALA A 94 11.31 -10.34 -20.71
CA ALA A 94 11.62 -9.02 -20.12
C ALA A 94 12.94 -8.45 -20.64
N ALA A 95 13.99 -9.27 -20.69
CA ALA A 95 15.32 -8.81 -21.11
C ALA A 95 15.39 -8.45 -22.60
N ASN A 96 14.64 -9.14 -23.46
CA ASN A 96 14.68 -8.93 -24.90
C ASN A 96 13.54 -8.04 -25.42
N ASN A 97 12.52 -7.78 -24.62
CA ASN A 97 11.30 -7.08 -25.00
C ASN A 97 10.63 -7.69 -26.25
N LEU A 98 10.65 -9.02 -26.33
CA LEU A 98 10.06 -9.79 -27.42
C LEU A 98 9.10 -10.81 -26.86
N PRO A 99 7.94 -11.03 -27.52
CA PRO A 99 7.00 -12.08 -27.09
C PRO A 99 7.56 -13.45 -27.40
N LEU A 100 7.08 -14.46 -26.69
CA LEU A 100 7.50 -15.83 -26.85
C LEU A 100 6.32 -16.80 -26.77
N LEU A 101 6.19 -17.64 -27.81
CA LEU A 101 5.24 -18.73 -27.88
C LEU A 101 6.00 -20.05 -27.86
N VAL A 102 5.86 -20.81 -26.77
CA VAL A 102 6.53 -22.12 -26.57
C VAL A 102 5.46 -23.20 -26.52
N ALA A 103 5.40 -24.00 -27.57
CA ALA A 103 4.42 -25.07 -27.68
C ALA A 103 4.75 -26.28 -26.79
N ASP A 104 6.05 -26.55 -26.57
CA ASP A 104 6.55 -27.58 -25.68
C ASP A 104 7.79 -27.08 -24.93
N VAL A 105 7.63 -26.85 -23.63
CA VAL A 105 8.73 -26.33 -22.78
C VAL A 105 9.89 -27.31 -22.59
N THR A 106 9.68 -28.58 -22.81
CA THR A 106 10.76 -29.60 -22.70
C THR A 106 11.80 -29.46 -23.80
N LEU A 107 11.46 -28.76 -24.88
CA LEU A 107 12.32 -28.50 -26.04
C LEU A 107 12.96 -27.12 -25.99
N ASP A 108 12.66 -26.30 -24.99
CA ASP A 108 13.14 -24.93 -24.89
C ASP A 108 14.15 -24.78 -23.73
N GLU A 109 15.41 -24.51 -24.07
CA GLU A 109 16.50 -24.36 -23.09
C GLU A 109 16.32 -23.22 -22.09
N ARG A 110 15.43 -22.26 -22.39
CA ARG A 110 15.10 -21.14 -21.50
C ARG A 110 14.14 -21.52 -20.38
N PHE A 111 13.50 -22.68 -20.46
CA PHE A 111 12.55 -23.10 -19.43
C PHE A 111 13.25 -23.37 -18.10
N ALA A 112 12.71 -22.78 -17.01
CA ALA A 112 13.24 -22.92 -15.66
C ALA A 112 12.33 -23.80 -14.80
N ALA A 113 12.65 -25.08 -14.67
CA ALA A 113 11.84 -26.08 -13.96
C ALA A 113 11.60 -25.76 -12.48
N ARG A 114 12.41 -24.91 -11.84
CA ARG A 114 12.26 -24.55 -10.43
C ARG A 114 10.90 -23.92 -10.08
N PHE A 115 10.23 -23.27 -11.05
CA PHE A 115 8.90 -22.69 -10.85
C PHE A 115 7.82 -23.78 -10.82
N ASP A 116 7.95 -24.82 -11.64
CA ASP A 116 7.09 -26.00 -11.59
C ASP A 116 7.25 -26.77 -10.28
N GLU A 117 8.49 -26.92 -9.80
CA GLU A 117 8.79 -27.55 -8.51
C GLU A 117 8.15 -26.76 -7.36
N ALA A 118 8.27 -25.44 -7.36
CA ALA A 118 7.71 -24.58 -6.33
C ALA A 118 6.18 -24.59 -6.34
N SER A 119 5.54 -24.45 -7.50
CA SER A 119 4.09 -24.43 -7.66
C SER A 119 3.45 -25.81 -7.55
N ARG A 120 4.22 -26.87 -7.78
CA ARG A 120 3.75 -28.25 -8.00
C ARG A 120 2.78 -28.35 -9.18
N PHE A 121 2.97 -27.52 -10.17
CA PHE A 121 2.24 -27.51 -11.42
C PHE A 121 3.13 -28.04 -12.52
N HIS A 122 2.56 -28.70 -13.52
CA HIS A 122 3.32 -29.22 -14.66
C HIS A 122 3.05 -28.36 -15.89
N THR A 123 4.06 -27.61 -16.29
CA THR A 123 4.03 -26.75 -17.47
C THR A 123 4.32 -27.58 -18.72
N ARG A 124 3.51 -27.38 -19.77
CA ARG A 124 3.71 -27.98 -21.10
C ARG A 124 3.95 -26.93 -22.17
N SER A 125 3.13 -25.89 -22.16
CA SER A 125 3.22 -24.79 -23.13
C SER A 125 3.16 -23.45 -22.42
N ILE A 126 3.84 -22.45 -22.96
CA ILE A 126 3.86 -21.09 -22.42
C ILE A 126 3.65 -20.09 -23.55
N LEU A 127 2.82 -19.09 -23.28
CA LEU A 127 2.71 -17.87 -24.06
C LEU A 127 3.05 -16.68 -23.16
N ALA A 128 4.16 -15.99 -23.44
CA ALA A 128 4.62 -14.88 -22.65
C ALA A 128 4.81 -13.63 -23.51
N VAL A 129 4.28 -12.49 -23.05
CA VAL A 129 4.37 -11.21 -23.75
C VAL A 129 4.86 -10.11 -22.82
N PRO A 130 5.67 -9.15 -23.35
CA PRO A 130 6.16 -8.04 -22.53
C PRO A 130 5.04 -7.01 -22.25
N LEU A 131 5.05 -6.48 -21.04
CA LEU A 131 4.32 -5.29 -20.65
C LEU A 131 5.30 -4.10 -20.80
N ALA A 132 5.27 -3.44 -21.92
CA ALA A 132 6.15 -2.30 -22.20
C ALA A 132 5.34 -1.08 -22.62
N SER A 133 5.68 0.08 -22.09
CA SER A 133 5.08 1.37 -22.46
C SER A 133 6.17 2.40 -22.69
N LYS A 134 6.10 3.12 -23.83
CA LYS A 134 7.05 4.19 -24.23
C LYS A 134 8.52 3.74 -24.17
N GLY A 135 8.80 2.50 -24.54
CA GLY A 135 10.15 1.93 -24.53
C GLY A 135 10.66 1.49 -23.15
N ARG A 136 9.82 1.57 -22.10
CA ARG A 136 10.14 1.10 -20.75
C ARG A 136 9.49 -0.25 -20.49
N MET A 137 10.28 -1.23 -20.04
CA MET A 137 9.80 -2.50 -19.52
C MET A 137 9.10 -2.27 -18.17
N LEU A 138 7.89 -2.78 -18.04
CA LEU A 138 7.10 -2.75 -16.80
C LEU A 138 6.93 -4.13 -16.21
N GLY A 139 6.95 -5.18 -17.05
CA GLY A 139 6.72 -6.55 -16.62
C GLY A 139 6.41 -7.51 -17.77
N VAL A 140 5.81 -8.64 -17.45
CA VAL A 140 5.45 -9.71 -18.38
C VAL A 140 4.08 -10.28 -18.01
N ILE A 141 3.25 -10.59 -19.01
CA ILE A 141 2.10 -11.48 -18.85
C ILE A 141 2.50 -12.85 -19.36
N GLU A 142 2.29 -13.87 -18.56
CA GLU A 142 2.61 -15.26 -18.91
C GLU A 142 1.37 -16.14 -18.73
N LEU A 143 1.00 -16.86 -19.79
CA LEU A 143 -0.04 -17.86 -19.81
C LEU A 143 0.60 -19.25 -19.87
N VAL A 144 0.10 -20.16 -19.06
CA VAL A 144 0.66 -21.51 -18.93
C VAL A 144 -0.42 -22.53 -19.20
N ASN A 145 -0.17 -23.41 -20.12
CA ASN A 145 -1.08 -24.43 -20.64
C ASN A 145 -2.44 -23.86 -21.10
N GLY A 146 -2.79 -24.06 -22.34
CA GLY A 146 -4.12 -23.75 -22.85
C GLY A 146 -5.20 -24.63 -22.23
N GLN A 147 -6.45 -24.34 -22.57
CA GLN A 147 -7.58 -25.19 -22.19
C GLN A 147 -7.36 -26.61 -22.71
N ASP A 148 -7.65 -27.62 -21.88
CA ASP A 148 -7.48 -29.04 -22.21
C ASP A 148 -6.05 -29.44 -22.62
N ASP A 149 -5.05 -28.70 -22.10
CA ASP A 149 -3.61 -28.88 -22.40
C ASP A 149 -3.24 -28.68 -23.88
N THR A 150 -4.08 -27.98 -24.65
CA THR A 150 -3.76 -27.58 -26.03
C THR A 150 -2.71 -26.47 -26.04
N PRO A 151 -1.71 -26.51 -26.93
CA PRO A 151 -0.76 -25.40 -27.08
C PRO A 151 -1.46 -24.12 -27.55
N PHE A 152 -0.90 -22.98 -27.15
CA PHE A 152 -1.33 -21.68 -27.65
C PHE A 152 -0.99 -21.51 -29.13
N THR A 153 -1.75 -20.64 -29.81
CA THR A 153 -1.64 -20.36 -31.25
C THR A 153 -1.13 -18.95 -31.51
N ASP A 154 -0.75 -18.67 -32.76
CA ASP A 154 -0.41 -17.30 -33.19
C ASP A 154 -1.60 -16.32 -33.05
N GLU A 155 -2.84 -16.81 -33.09
CA GLU A 155 -4.03 -15.99 -32.82
C GLU A 155 -4.09 -15.60 -31.33
N ASP A 156 -3.83 -16.54 -30.42
CA ASP A 156 -3.76 -16.27 -29.00
C ASP A 156 -2.64 -15.25 -28.68
N LEU A 157 -1.51 -15.36 -29.36
CA LEU A 157 -0.40 -14.42 -29.24
C LEU A 157 -0.83 -13.01 -29.65
N ARG A 158 -1.52 -12.83 -30.80
CA ARG A 158 -2.00 -11.51 -31.23
C ARG A 158 -2.98 -10.88 -30.25
N ILE A 159 -3.91 -11.69 -29.74
CA ILE A 159 -4.88 -11.24 -28.73
C ILE A 159 -4.15 -10.80 -27.47
N LEU A 160 -3.22 -11.64 -26.96
CA LEU A 160 -2.50 -11.33 -25.73
C LEU A 160 -1.59 -10.10 -25.86
N LEU A 161 -0.96 -9.89 -27.02
CA LEU A 161 -0.19 -8.68 -27.30
C LEU A 161 -1.06 -7.43 -27.18
N THR A 162 -2.25 -7.44 -27.76
CA THR A 162 -3.17 -6.28 -27.65
C THR A 162 -3.59 -6.03 -26.20
N VAL A 163 -3.91 -7.09 -25.46
CA VAL A 163 -4.22 -6.96 -24.02
C VAL A 163 -3.02 -6.41 -23.25
N ALA A 164 -1.81 -6.87 -23.57
CA ALA A 164 -0.57 -6.43 -22.92
C ALA A 164 -0.29 -4.94 -23.18
N GLU A 165 -0.52 -4.43 -24.39
CA GLU A 165 -0.37 -3.01 -24.72
C GLU A 165 -1.29 -2.12 -23.86
N PHE A 166 -2.58 -2.43 -23.80
CA PHE A 166 -3.53 -1.68 -22.95
C PHE A 166 -3.20 -1.83 -21.47
N SER A 167 -2.80 -3.03 -21.05
CA SER A 167 -2.39 -3.30 -19.66
C SER A 167 -1.17 -2.50 -19.27
N ALA A 168 -0.17 -2.40 -20.15
CA ALA A 168 1.04 -1.62 -19.91
C ALA A 168 0.72 -0.12 -19.72
N ILE A 169 -0.16 0.44 -20.56
CA ILE A 169 -0.63 1.82 -20.42
C ILE A 169 -1.35 2.03 -19.10
N ALA A 170 -2.25 1.13 -18.74
CA ALA A 170 -3.02 1.24 -17.50
C ALA A 170 -2.12 1.13 -16.26
N ILE A 171 -1.17 0.20 -16.26
CA ILE A 171 -0.18 0.02 -15.18
C ILE A 171 0.70 1.27 -15.07
N GLU A 172 1.22 1.79 -16.17
CA GLU A 172 2.03 3.02 -16.17
C GLU A 172 1.25 4.21 -15.61
N ASN A 173 -0.01 4.39 -16.03
CA ASN A 173 -0.86 5.46 -15.53
C ASN A 173 -1.13 5.32 -14.02
N ALA A 174 -1.46 4.11 -13.53
CA ALA A 174 -1.66 3.84 -12.11
C ALA A 174 -0.38 4.09 -11.29
N GLN A 175 0.78 3.62 -11.77
CA GLN A 175 2.09 3.87 -11.13
C GLN A 175 2.44 5.37 -11.09
N ASN A 176 2.22 6.10 -12.18
CA ASN A 176 2.49 7.53 -12.25
C ASN A 176 1.55 8.31 -11.33
N PHE A 177 0.27 7.97 -11.29
CA PHE A 177 -0.70 8.55 -10.37
C PHE A 177 -0.30 8.33 -8.92
N GLN A 178 0.10 7.11 -8.58
CA GLN A 178 0.60 6.78 -7.25
C GLN A 178 1.84 7.59 -6.88
N LYS A 179 2.80 7.74 -7.80
CA LYS A 179 3.99 8.58 -7.60
C LYS A 179 3.64 10.06 -7.39
N VAL A 180 2.70 10.61 -8.18
CA VAL A 180 2.23 11.99 -7.99
C VAL A 180 1.58 12.15 -6.62
N GLN A 181 0.75 11.20 -6.21
CA GLN A 181 0.18 11.19 -4.85
C GLN A 181 1.25 11.08 -3.76
N GLU A 182 2.32 10.32 -4.01
CA GLU A 182 3.47 10.22 -3.08
C GLU A 182 4.26 11.52 -2.95
N LEU A 183 4.25 12.36 -3.97
CA LEU A 183 4.86 13.69 -3.93
C LEU A 183 3.97 14.72 -3.22
N THR A 184 2.68 14.48 -3.09
CA THR A 184 1.80 15.37 -2.33
C THR A 184 2.03 15.17 -0.84
N VAL A 185 2.35 16.23 -0.13
CA VAL A 185 2.57 16.23 1.33
C VAL A 185 1.31 16.57 2.11
N GLN A 186 0.25 16.98 1.42
CA GLN A 186 -1.00 17.46 2.02
C GLN A 186 -2.17 16.53 1.71
N ASP A 187 -3.15 16.53 2.60
CA ASP A 187 -4.47 15.95 2.41
C ASP A 187 -5.39 16.92 1.68
N ASP A 188 -5.97 16.52 0.57
CA ASP A 188 -6.76 17.38 -0.32
C ASP A 188 -8.06 17.90 0.31
N HIS A 189 -8.61 17.20 1.29
CA HIS A 189 -9.85 17.59 1.95
C HIS A 189 -9.64 18.65 3.03
N THR A 190 -8.59 18.49 3.85
CA THR A 190 -8.34 19.34 5.02
C THR A 190 -7.21 20.34 4.79
N GLY A 191 -6.37 20.11 3.79
CA GLY A 191 -5.14 20.84 3.52
C GLY A 191 -4.05 20.62 4.57
N LEU A 192 -4.26 19.82 5.63
CA LEU A 192 -3.23 19.40 6.56
C LEU A 192 -2.20 18.50 5.88
N PHE A 193 -1.12 18.18 6.57
CA PHE A 193 -0.23 17.14 6.08
C PHE A 193 -0.93 15.79 6.04
N ASN A 194 -0.48 14.88 5.16
CA ASN A 194 -1.01 13.53 5.07
C ASN A 194 -0.17 12.52 5.89
N SER A 195 -0.66 11.29 6.02
CA SER A 195 0.01 10.22 6.79
C SER A 195 1.41 9.86 6.26
N ARG A 196 1.67 10.03 4.96
CA ARG A 196 3.00 9.79 4.37
C ARG A 196 4.01 10.83 4.84
N HIS A 197 3.62 12.10 4.82
CA HIS A 197 4.45 13.18 5.35
C HIS A 197 4.75 12.98 6.85
N LEU A 198 3.74 12.55 7.63
CA LEU A 198 3.94 12.19 9.04
C LEU A 198 5.05 11.15 9.22
N ARG A 199 4.98 10.02 8.52
CA ARG A 199 5.96 8.94 8.66
C ARG A 199 7.39 9.44 8.42
N ARG A 200 7.59 10.13 7.30
CA ARG A 200 8.90 10.69 6.94
C ARG A 200 9.41 11.69 7.98
N THR A 201 8.57 12.60 8.43
CA THR A 201 8.93 13.63 9.40
C THR A 201 9.18 13.02 10.77
N LEU A 202 8.35 12.05 11.20
CA LEU A 202 8.50 11.35 12.46
C LEU A 202 9.83 10.58 12.54
N GLU A 203 10.22 9.87 11.48
CA GLU A 203 11.53 9.20 11.40
C GLU A 203 12.68 10.21 11.59
N GLN A 204 12.60 11.36 10.91
CA GLN A 204 13.62 12.42 11.02
C GLN A 204 13.68 13.00 12.43
N GLU A 205 12.54 13.28 13.05
CA GLU A 205 12.47 13.85 14.39
C GLU A 205 12.91 12.86 15.47
N VAL A 206 12.62 11.56 15.34
CA VAL A 206 13.13 10.54 16.28
C VAL A 206 14.66 10.38 16.17
N VAL A 207 15.23 10.42 14.95
CA VAL A 207 16.69 10.44 14.76
C VAL A 207 17.30 11.69 15.41
N ARG A 208 16.67 12.86 15.22
CA ARG A 208 17.10 14.12 15.80
C ARG A 208 17.01 14.09 17.32
N ALA A 209 15.89 13.60 17.86
CA ALA A 209 15.67 13.42 19.29
C ALA A 209 16.72 12.52 19.93
N THR A 210 17.04 11.41 19.30
CA THR A 210 18.10 10.48 19.76
C THR A 210 19.48 11.14 19.78
N ARG A 211 19.78 11.96 18.77
CA ARG A 211 21.10 12.64 18.66
C ARG A 211 21.28 13.77 19.66
N PHE A 212 20.22 14.56 19.90
CA PHE A 212 20.31 15.79 20.68
C PHE A 212 19.68 15.69 22.07
N GLY A 213 19.02 14.58 22.40
CA GLY A 213 18.38 14.37 23.71
C GLY A 213 17.09 15.17 23.90
N HIS A 214 16.47 15.66 22.83
CA HIS A 214 15.18 16.37 22.90
C HIS A 214 14.00 15.40 22.81
N PRO A 215 12.90 15.61 23.53
CA PRO A 215 11.72 14.77 23.43
C PRO A 215 10.95 15.04 22.15
N VAL A 216 10.26 14.02 21.63
CA VAL A 216 9.30 14.13 20.55
C VAL A 216 8.00 13.49 20.98
N SER A 217 6.88 14.18 20.84
CA SER A 217 5.58 13.66 21.24
C SER A 217 4.61 13.58 20.07
N LEU A 218 3.64 12.67 20.17
CA LEU A 218 2.50 12.54 19.29
C LEU A 218 1.20 12.71 20.07
N VAL A 219 0.26 13.42 19.47
CA VAL A 219 -1.14 13.44 19.87
C VAL A 219 -1.95 12.80 18.74
N PHE A 220 -2.50 11.62 18.99
CA PHE A 220 -3.40 10.92 18.06
C PHE A 220 -4.84 11.14 18.51
N PHE A 221 -5.75 11.53 17.62
CA PHE A 221 -7.15 11.68 17.99
C PHE A 221 -8.10 11.34 16.83
N ASP A 222 -9.32 11.00 17.21
CA ASP A 222 -10.40 10.63 16.31
C ASP A 222 -11.67 11.38 16.70
N LEU A 223 -12.43 11.82 15.70
CA LEU A 223 -13.67 12.57 15.90
C LEU A 223 -14.79 11.66 16.37
N ASP A 224 -15.29 11.87 17.57
CA ASP A 224 -16.32 11.03 18.17
C ASP A 224 -17.62 11.09 17.35
N GLN A 225 -18.14 9.92 16.94
CA GLN A 225 -19.40 9.80 16.21
C GLN A 225 -19.44 10.52 14.84
N PHE A 226 -18.31 10.74 14.19
CA PHE A 226 -18.26 11.36 12.86
C PHE A 226 -19.16 10.64 11.82
N LYS A 227 -19.26 9.31 11.90
CA LYS A 227 -20.17 8.53 11.05
C LYS A 227 -21.61 9.01 11.18
N ALA A 228 -22.08 9.34 12.39
CA ALA A 228 -23.45 9.84 12.59
C ALA A 228 -23.70 11.19 11.89
N VAL A 229 -22.66 12.03 11.76
CA VAL A 229 -22.73 13.26 10.96
C VAL A 229 -22.92 12.93 9.48
N ASN A 230 -22.13 11.99 8.95
CA ASN A 230 -22.27 11.54 7.56
C ASN A 230 -23.65 10.92 7.29
N ASP A 231 -24.12 10.05 8.19
CA ASP A 231 -25.39 9.36 8.04
C ASP A 231 -26.58 10.34 8.08
N ARG A 232 -26.47 11.43 8.88
CA ARG A 232 -27.53 12.43 9.04
C ARG A 232 -27.53 13.52 7.98
N TYR A 233 -26.33 14.02 7.59
CA TYR A 233 -26.21 15.21 6.75
C TYR A 233 -25.51 14.95 5.41
N GLY A 234 -25.06 13.73 5.16
CA GLY A 234 -24.37 13.30 3.95
C GLY A 234 -22.85 13.53 3.97
N HIS A 235 -22.14 12.79 3.13
CA HIS A 235 -20.66 12.80 3.05
C HIS A 235 -20.06 14.17 2.67
N GLN A 236 -20.79 14.98 1.91
CA GLN A 236 -20.32 16.34 1.56
C GLN A 236 -20.21 17.25 2.81
N VAL A 237 -21.18 17.13 3.73
CA VAL A 237 -21.16 17.86 4.99
C VAL A 237 -20.05 17.35 5.90
N GLY A 238 -19.84 16.03 5.96
CA GLY A 238 -18.71 15.44 6.67
C GLY A 238 -17.35 15.96 6.15
N SER A 239 -17.19 16.06 4.83
CA SER A 239 -15.98 16.63 4.22
C SER A 239 -15.76 18.11 4.58
N LYS A 240 -16.83 18.91 4.67
CA LYS A 240 -16.75 20.30 5.16
C LYS A 240 -16.34 20.34 6.63
N LEU A 241 -16.92 19.49 7.47
CA LEU A 241 -16.55 19.37 8.89
C LEU A 241 -15.07 19.04 9.06
N LEU A 242 -14.53 18.06 8.35
CA LEU A 242 -13.10 17.73 8.38
C LEU A 242 -12.23 18.93 7.98
N ARG A 243 -12.64 19.71 6.99
CA ARG A 243 -11.94 20.93 6.57
C ARG A 243 -11.91 21.98 7.66
N GLU A 244 -13.02 22.23 8.34
CA GLU A 244 -13.09 23.19 9.45
C GLU A 244 -12.27 22.73 10.66
N VAL A 245 -12.27 21.42 10.98
CA VAL A 245 -11.35 20.82 11.98
C VAL A 245 -9.90 21.08 11.59
N GLY A 246 -9.53 20.86 10.32
CA GLY A 246 -8.18 21.15 9.82
C GLY A 246 -7.79 22.62 9.99
N GLN A 247 -8.72 23.55 9.74
CA GLN A 247 -8.48 24.98 9.94
C GLN A 247 -8.32 25.34 11.42
N LEU A 248 -9.11 24.71 12.30
CA LEU A 248 -9.00 24.89 13.75
C LEU A 248 -7.61 24.41 14.24
N LEU A 249 -7.16 23.25 13.83
CA LEU A 249 -5.83 22.75 14.19
C LEU A 249 -4.73 23.73 13.78
N ARG A 250 -4.77 24.23 12.54
CA ARG A 250 -3.77 25.21 12.07
C ARG A 250 -3.75 26.51 12.86
N LYS A 251 -4.90 26.94 13.39
CA LYS A 251 -4.99 28.15 14.22
C LYS A 251 -4.50 27.93 15.65
N THR A 252 -4.69 26.73 16.19
CA THR A 252 -4.39 26.40 17.59
C THR A 252 -2.94 25.97 17.81
N LEU A 253 -2.32 25.37 16.79
CA LEU A 253 -0.98 24.80 16.84
C LEU A 253 0.10 25.83 16.50
N ARG A 254 1.34 25.57 16.97
CA ARG A 254 2.53 26.36 16.64
C ARG A 254 3.00 26.08 15.22
N SER A 255 3.81 26.95 14.66
CA SER A 255 4.41 26.76 13.32
C SER A 255 5.36 25.56 13.23
N THR A 256 5.92 25.11 14.37
CA THR A 256 6.78 23.94 14.49
C THR A 256 6.00 22.63 14.61
N ASP A 257 4.74 22.69 15.01
CA ASP A 257 3.89 21.52 15.16
C ASP A 257 3.40 21.04 13.79
N VAL A 258 3.30 19.76 13.61
CA VAL A 258 2.93 19.15 12.32
C VAL A 258 1.54 18.52 12.43
N PRO A 259 0.47 19.24 12.08
CA PRO A 259 -0.88 18.68 12.04
C PRO A 259 -1.09 17.83 10.79
N VAL A 260 -1.60 16.62 10.98
CA VAL A 260 -1.76 15.60 9.97
C VAL A 260 -3.18 15.07 9.99
N ARG A 261 -3.78 14.84 8.84
CA ARG A 261 -4.91 13.92 8.72
C ARG A 261 -4.36 12.53 8.43
N TYR A 262 -4.56 11.61 9.38
CA TYR A 262 -4.00 10.26 9.28
C TYR A 262 -4.83 9.37 8.34
N GLY A 263 -6.16 9.46 8.41
CA GLY A 263 -7.12 8.80 7.52
C GLY A 263 -8.55 8.98 8.05
N GLY A 264 -9.54 8.92 7.19
CA GLY A 264 -10.95 9.04 7.60
C GLY A 264 -11.22 10.27 8.48
N ASP A 265 -11.57 10.04 9.73
CA ASP A 265 -11.81 10.99 10.83
C ASP A 265 -10.69 11.03 11.87
N GLU A 266 -9.54 10.41 11.58
CA GLU A 266 -8.37 10.33 12.43
C GLU A 266 -7.34 11.40 12.09
N PHE A 267 -6.79 12.02 13.13
CA PHE A 267 -5.79 13.08 13.04
C PHE A 267 -4.61 12.80 13.96
N VAL A 268 -3.44 13.26 13.56
CA VAL A 268 -2.21 13.20 14.35
C VAL A 268 -1.58 14.59 14.41
N VAL A 269 -1.06 14.96 15.56
CA VAL A 269 -0.19 16.13 15.70
C VAL A 269 1.17 15.64 16.18
N LEU A 270 2.19 15.84 15.35
CA LEU A 270 3.57 15.64 15.74
C LEU A 270 4.09 16.90 16.39
N LEU A 271 4.65 16.77 17.57
CA LEU A 271 5.15 17.84 18.43
C LEU A 271 6.66 17.67 18.64
N PRO A 272 7.52 18.28 17.80
CA PRO A 272 8.95 18.28 18.01
C PRO A 272 9.32 18.99 19.31
N GLU A 273 10.41 18.58 19.96
CA GLU A 273 10.99 19.19 21.17
C GLU A 273 9.94 19.43 22.29
N THR A 274 8.97 18.50 22.41
CA THR A 274 7.83 18.65 23.33
C THR A 274 7.78 17.45 24.26
N SER A 275 7.77 17.69 25.56
CA SER A 275 7.64 16.64 26.57
C SER A 275 6.25 16.04 26.60
N LYS A 276 6.12 14.85 27.22
CA LYS A 276 4.84 14.15 27.38
C LYS A 276 3.78 15.01 28.07
N ASP A 277 4.13 15.69 29.16
CA ASP A 277 3.21 16.54 29.90
C ASP A 277 2.73 17.73 29.07
N GLN A 278 3.64 18.35 28.32
CA GLN A 278 3.30 19.42 27.40
C GLN A 278 2.38 18.94 26.25
N ALA A 279 2.60 17.71 25.77
CA ALA A 279 1.77 17.12 24.75
C ALA A 279 0.36 16.75 25.27
N VAL A 280 0.23 16.30 26.52
CA VAL A 280 -1.05 16.09 27.17
C VAL A 280 -1.82 17.42 27.30
N GLU A 281 -1.13 18.50 27.68
CA GLU A 281 -1.75 19.82 27.76
C GLU A 281 -2.17 20.34 26.37
N CYS A 282 -1.36 20.10 25.36
CA CYS A 282 -1.75 20.37 23.95
C CYS A 282 -3.02 19.60 23.57
N GLY A 283 -3.08 18.29 23.88
CA GLY A 283 -4.27 17.48 23.64
C GLY A 283 -5.54 18.00 24.36
N ARG A 284 -5.40 18.43 25.60
CA ARG A 284 -6.51 19.06 26.35
C ARG A 284 -6.98 20.34 25.70
N ARG A 285 -6.06 21.21 25.32
CA ARG A 285 -6.38 22.47 24.63
C ARG A 285 -7.09 22.21 23.31
N LEU A 286 -6.62 21.27 22.51
CA LEU A 286 -7.26 20.88 21.24
C LEU A 286 -8.68 20.33 21.45
N ARG A 287 -8.88 19.51 22.47
CA ARG A 287 -10.20 19.01 22.86
C ARG A 287 -11.15 20.16 23.22
N ASP A 288 -10.71 21.05 24.07
CA ASP A 288 -11.54 22.17 24.56
C ASP A 288 -11.89 23.11 23.41
N GLU A 289 -10.96 23.42 22.52
CA GLU A 289 -11.19 24.21 21.30
C GLU A 289 -12.19 23.53 20.34
N LEU A 290 -12.09 22.21 20.14
CA LEU A 290 -13.04 21.47 19.32
C LEU A 290 -14.46 21.51 19.90
N VAL A 291 -14.59 21.33 21.21
CA VAL A 291 -15.89 21.37 21.90
C VAL A 291 -16.50 22.77 21.87
N ALA A 292 -15.68 23.83 21.99
CA ALA A 292 -16.11 25.20 21.93
C ALA A 292 -16.43 25.70 20.51
N ALA A 293 -15.87 25.06 19.50
CA ALA A 293 -16.01 25.47 18.11
C ALA A 293 -17.45 25.34 17.60
N LYS A 294 -17.90 26.38 16.88
CA LYS A 294 -19.18 26.37 16.16
C LYS A 294 -18.97 25.88 14.74
N LEU A 295 -18.61 24.61 14.61
CA LEU A 295 -18.33 23.98 13.31
C LEU A 295 -19.61 23.94 12.46
N LEU A 296 -19.50 24.17 11.16
CA LEU A 296 -20.61 24.22 10.21
C LEU A 296 -21.68 25.28 10.56
N ALA A 297 -21.27 26.38 11.18
CA ALA A 297 -22.21 27.44 11.62
C ALA A 297 -23.00 28.06 10.47
N ASN A 298 -22.46 28.05 9.25
CA ASN A 298 -23.09 28.66 8.06
C ASN A 298 -24.02 27.68 7.31
N GLU A 299 -24.15 26.43 7.78
CA GLU A 299 -25.08 25.48 7.16
C GLU A 299 -26.52 25.71 7.62
N PRO A 300 -27.52 25.35 6.80
CA PRO A 300 -28.94 25.61 7.11
C PRO A 300 -29.45 24.95 8.41
N PHE A 301 -28.78 23.90 8.86
CA PHE A 301 -29.12 23.15 10.09
C PHE A 301 -28.38 23.68 11.33
N GLY A 302 -27.56 24.70 11.17
CA GLY A 302 -26.81 25.35 12.28
C GLY A 302 -25.54 24.56 12.66
N PRO A 303 -24.84 25.03 13.72
CA PRO A 303 -23.56 24.49 14.11
C PRO A 303 -23.68 23.02 14.61
N VAL A 304 -22.74 22.18 14.18
CA VAL A 304 -22.57 20.81 14.65
C VAL A 304 -21.59 20.78 15.81
N LYS A 305 -21.99 20.15 16.92
CA LYS A 305 -21.10 19.85 18.05
C LYS A 305 -20.48 18.46 17.81
N ILE A 306 -19.17 18.40 17.86
CA ILE A 306 -18.43 17.15 17.76
C ILE A 306 -17.36 17.11 18.85
N GLY A 307 -17.21 15.96 19.50
CA GLY A 307 -16.09 15.67 20.40
C GLY A 307 -14.98 14.93 19.68
N ALA A 308 -13.88 14.72 20.38
CA ALA A 308 -12.82 13.84 19.93
C ALA A 308 -12.14 13.15 21.11
N SER A 309 -11.64 11.94 20.88
CA SER A 309 -10.89 11.14 21.85
C SER A 309 -9.40 11.19 21.51
N PHE A 310 -8.57 11.54 22.50
CA PHE A 310 -7.15 11.86 22.29
C PHE A 310 -6.25 10.87 23.03
N GLY A 311 -5.21 10.38 22.35
CA GLY A 311 -4.12 9.60 22.91
C GLY A 311 -2.78 10.31 22.73
N VAL A 312 -1.94 10.30 23.73
CA VAL A 312 -0.64 10.95 23.76
C VAL A 312 0.47 9.95 24.04
N ALA A 313 1.54 10.00 23.27
CA ALA A 313 2.77 9.26 23.55
C ALA A 313 4.01 10.13 23.29
N ALA A 314 5.09 9.85 24.00
CA ALA A 314 6.35 10.58 23.89
C ALA A 314 7.54 9.64 23.70
N PHE A 315 8.47 10.05 22.84
CA PHE A 315 9.79 9.45 22.70
C PHE A 315 10.80 10.26 23.54
N PRO A 316 11.69 9.63 24.29
CA PRO A 316 11.93 8.18 24.39
C PRO A 316 11.13 7.46 25.49
N ASP A 317 10.25 8.13 26.23
CA ASP A 317 9.63 7.63 27.44
C ASP A 317 8.70 6.43 27.21
N ASP A 318 7.94 6.44 26.12
CA ASP A 318 6.88 5.46 25.83
C ASP A 318 7.23 4.53 24.67
N ALA A 319 8.20 4.88 23.84
CA ALA A 319 8.55 4.17 22.63
C ALA A 319 10.03 4.24 22.30
N LYS A 320 10.54 3.26 21.54
CA LYS A 320 11.93 3.23 21.05
C LYS A 320 12.03 3.45 19.54
N THR A 321 10.93 3.31 18.82
CA THR A 321 10.88 3.47 17.37
C THR A 321 9.72 4.40 16.97
N PRO A 322 9.78 5.00 15.77
CA PRO A 322 8.67 5.80 15.22
C PRO A 322 7.33 5.05 15.20
N ASP A 323 7.35 3.78 14.75
CA ASP A 323 6.13 2.97 14.66
C ASP A 323 5.56 2.64 16.05
N ASP A 324 6.43 2.34 17.03
CA ASP A 324 6.00 2.14 18.42
C ASP A 324 5.35 3.40 18.99
N LEU A 325 5.93 4.59 18.71
CA LEU A 325 5.40 5.85 19.19
C LEU A 325 3.99 6.11 18.67
N LEU A 326 3.77 5.88 17.39
CA LEU A 326 2.47 6.00 16.75
C LEU A 326 1.46 5.00 17.32
N ALA A 327 1.86 3.73 17.45
CA ALA A 327 1.00 2.68 18.00
C ALA A 327 0.63 2.94 19.47
N LYS A 328 1.54 3.51 20.29
CA LYS A 328 1.27 3.86 21.69
C LYS A 328 0.29 5.02 21.81
N ALA A 329 0.40 6.04 20.94
CA ALA A 329 -0.56 7.14 20.90
C ALA A 329 -1.96 6.66 20.49
N ASP A 330 -2.06 5.82 19.46
CA ASP A 330 -3.30 5.19 19.01
C ASP A 330 -3.95 4.33 20.12
N GLN A 331 -3.20 3.45 20.78
CA GLN A 331 -3.68 2.64 21.89
C GLN A 331 -4.22 3.50 23.05
N ALA A 332 -3.57 4.63 23.33
CA ALA A 332 -4.04 5.55 24.36
C ALA A 332 -5.37 6.21 23.96
N MET A 333 -5.51 6.62 22.70
CA MET A 333 -6.77 7.14 22.15
C MET A 333 -7.89 6.09 22.23
N TYR A 334 -7.61 4.85 21.85
CA TYR A 334 -8.61 3.78 21.90
C TYR A 334 -9.13 3.52 23.31
N ARG A 335 -8.28 3.64 24.35
CA ARG A 335 -8.72 3.58 25.75
C ARG A 335 -9.73 4.67 26.09
N VAL A 336 -9.47 5.90 25.65
CA VAL A 336 -10.42 7.03 25.84
C VAL A 336 -11.77 6.71 25.20
N LYS A 337 -11.76 6.14 23.98
CA LYS A 337 -13.01 5.73 23.32
C LYS A 337 -13.78 4.68 24.12
N ALA A 338 -13.09 3.73 24.73
CA ALA A 338 -13.69 2.68 25.55
C ALA A 338 -14.23 3.21 26.91
N GLU A 339 -13.60 4.24 27.48
CA GLU A 339 -13.94 4.85 28.78
C GLU A 339 -15.05 5.92 28.72
N GLY A 340 -15.65 6.15 27.54
CA GLY A 340 -16.78 7.09 27.42
C GLY A 340 -16.55 8.24 26.45
N ARG A 341 -15.41 8.29 25.74
CA ARG A 341 -15.03 9.31 24.74
C ARG A 341 -14.77 10.70 25.32
N GLY A 342 -14.35 11.65 24.46
CA GLY A 342 -14.21 13.06 24.81
C GLY A 342 -13.08 13.38 25.79
N GLY A 343 -12.17 12.45 26.02
CA GLY A 343 -11.06 12.57 26.96
C GLY A 343 -9.68 12.67 26.31
N VAL A 344 -8.65 12.79 27.19
CA VAL A 344 -7.24 12.74 26.80
C VAL A 344 -6.53 11.73 27.71
N ALA A 345 -5.86 10.73 27.13
CA ALA A 345 -5.06 9.76 27.86
C ALA A 345 -3.61 9.73 27.34
N ALA A 346 -2.67 9.56 28.28
CA ALA A 346 -1.28 9.34 27.93
C ALA A 346 -0.94 7.84 27.87
N ALA A 347 -0.04 7.45 26.99
CA ALA A 347 0.54 6.10 26.96
C ALA A 347 1.27 5.79 28.27
N PRO A 348 1.26 4.53 28.75
CA PRO A 348 2.08 4.13 29.88
C PRO A 348 3.56 4.17 29.47
N PRO A 349 4.47 4.53 30.42
CA PRO A 349 5.89 4.53 30.14
C PRO A 349 6.40 3.12 29.84
N LEU A 350 7.52 3.03 29.13
CA LEU A 350 8.21 1.77 28.92
C LEU A 350 8.59 1.14 30.26
N PRO A 351 8.50 -0.20 30.39
CA PRO A 351 9.01 -0.87 31.57
C PRO A 351 10.51 -0.56 31.75
N PRO A 352 10.99 -0.37 33.00
CA PRO A 352 12.40 -0.14 33.24
C PRO A 352 13.23 -1.28 32.65
N ALA A 353 14.36 -0.93 32.03
CA ALA A 353 15.27 -1.93 31.47
C ALA A 353 15.65 -2.94 32.57
N PRO A 354 15.69 -4.26 32.27
CA PRO A 354 16.09 -5.26 33.25
C PRO A 354 17.46 -4.86 33.80
N GLN A 355 17.55 -4.67 35.11
CA GLN A 355 18.83 -4.40 35.78
C GLN A 355 19.73 -5.60 35.50
N PRO A 356 21.00 -5.40 35.11
CA PRO A 356 21.91 -6.49 34.98
C PRO A 356 21.97 -7.20 36.33
N SER A 357 21.64 -8.50 36.33
CA SER A 357 21.72 -9.31 37.54
C SER A 357 23.11 -9.12 38.17
N ARG A 358 23.18 -8.59 39.39
CA ARG A 358 24.43 -8.60 40.15
C ARG A 358 24.85 -10.06 40.16
N ALA A 359 25.90 -10.38 39.39
CA ALA A 359 26.56 -11.67 39.47
C ALA A 359 26.85 -11.95 40.94
N ALA A 360 26.26 -13.02 41.45
CA ALA A 360 26.52 -13.51 42.81
C ALA A 360 28.04 -13.63 42.94
N GLY A 361 28.61 -12.88 43.87
CA GLY A 361 30.02 -12.87 44.13
C GLY A 361 30.48 -14.31 44.39
N ILE A 362 31.35 -14.79 43.56
CA ILE A 362 32.13 -16.00 43.81
C ILE A 362 33.08 -15.63 44.96
N THR A 363 32.72 -16.02 46.17
CA THR A 363 33.66 -15.99 47.31
C THR A 363 34.74 -17.02 46.99
N PRO A 364 36.03 -16.63 46.97
CA PRO A 364 37.09 -17.61 46.79
C PRO A 364 37.16 -18.50 48.05
N ASP A 365 37.14 -19.81 47.85
CA ASP A 365 37.33 -20.83 48.87
C ASP A 365 38.77 -20.74 49.38
N PRO A 366 39.03 -20.57 50.72
CA PRO A 366 40.34 -20.35 51.27
C PRO A 366 41.14 -21.64 51.55
N LYS A 367 40.90 -22.76 50.89
CA LYS A 367 41.63 -24.01 51.11
C LYS A 367 42.13 -24.67 49.85
N THR A 368 43.25 -24.17 49.31
CA THR A 368 44.14 -25.00 48.50
C THR A 368 45.58 -24.71 48.89
N THR A 369 46.03 -25.37 49.92
CA THR A 369 47.45 -25.50 50.29
C THR A 369 48.12 -26.41 49.26
N VAL A 370 49.10 -25.89 48.57
CA VAL A 370 50.04 -26.65 47.71
C VAL A 370 51.10 -27.27 48.63
N PRO A 371 51.34 -28.60 48.60
CA PRO A 371 52.54 -29.18 49.19
C PRO A 371 53.74 -29.02 48.24
N ARG A 372 54.90 -28.89 48.85
CA ARG A 372 56.25 -28.70 48.25
C ARG A 372 56.59 -29.83 47.26
#